data_d362376abfd0ee744ca6339806fe3919
#
_entry.id   d362376abfd0ee744ca6339806fe3919
#
_cell.length_a   1.000
_cell.length_b   1.000
_cell.length_c   1.000
_cell.angle_alpha   90.00
_cell.angle_beta   90.00
_cell.angle_gamma   90.00
#
_symmetry.space_group_name_H-M   'P 1'
#
loop_
_entity.id
_entity.type
_entity.pdbx_description
1 polymer ?
#
loop_
_entity_poly.entity_id
_entity_poly.type
_entity_poly.pdbx_seq_one_letter_code
_entity_poly.pdbx_strand_id
1 'polypeptide(L)'
;MIVAVLADVHANLPALEAVHADFSAEGVQSVWSLGDTVGYGAEPFACLQMLADLDAVFIAGNHEQAACDLAEANGFNSAAAHAIRWTRDKLSTDTRTNLCELPVNFSPQPGVFLFHGLPGNATGYLRTEETGQMVFDHLTDRDPRIRVAFFGHTHRPMIFTHLTGRPVRMFEPLEELILAPGRRYLVNPGSVGQPRNGDPNAHYLIYDSEEGRIKFRKVPYDIGTAQERILQAGLSPSLAARLSQGI
;
A
#
# COMPACT_ATOMS: atom_id res chain seq x y z
N MET A 1 17.65 -2.81 10.51
CA MET A 1 17.08 -1.60 9.83
C MET A 1 15.61 -1.52 10.14
N ILE A 2 15.13 -0.34 10.56
CA ILE A 2 13.72 -0.08 10.88
C ILE A 2 13.07 0.63 9.69
N VAL A 3 11.97 0.08 9.19
CA VAL A 3 11.30 0.52 7.96
C VAL A 3 9.83 0.81 8.22
N ALA A 4 9.32 1.95 7.75
CA ALA A 4 7.89 2.19 7.63
C ALA A 4 7.38 1.64 6.29
N VAL A 5 6.39 0.74 6.33
CA VAL A 5 5.79 0.15 5.12
C VAL A 5 4.38 0.68 4.97
N LEU A 6 4.16 1.41 3.89
CA LEU A 6 2.93 2.11 3.55
C LEU A 6 2.30 1.49 2.30
N ALA A 7 0.97 1.50 2.21
CA ALA A 7 0.24 1.11 1.01
C ALA A 7 -1.01 1.98 0.85
N ASP A 8 -1.46 2.11 -0.39
CA ASP A 8 -2.79 2.66 -0.70
C ASP A 8 -3.00 4.05 -0.04
N VAL A 9 -2.04 4.98 -0.28
CA VAL A 9 -2.07 6.37 0.25
C VAL A 9 -3.18 7.19 -0.42
N HIS A 10 -3.42 6.91 -1.71
CA HIS A 10 -4.55 7.45 -2.46
C HIS A 10 -4.73 8.96 -2.34
N ALA A 11 -3.63 9.70 -2.53
CA ALA A 11 -3.65 11.16 -2.55
C ALA A 11 -4.33 11.80 -1.31
N ASN A 12 -4.29 11.12 -0.15
CA ASN A 12 -4.82 11.58 1.13
C ASN A 12 -3.66 12.14 1.97
N LEU A 13 -3.31 13.41 1.70
CA LEU A 13 -2.20 14.07 2.39
C LEU A 13 -2.40 14.16 3.91
N PRO A 14 -3.58 14.52 4.45
CA PRO A 14 -3.79 14.53 5.89
C PRO A 14 -3.49 13.19 6.58
N ALA A 15 -3.82 12.07 5.93
CA ALA A 15 -3.51 10.74 6.46
C ALA A 15 -1.99 10.44 6.39
N LEU A 16 -1.35 10.80 5.28
CA LEU A 16 0.09 10.59 5.10
C LEU A 16 0.91 11.44 6.08
N GLU A 17 0.52 12.70 6.31
CA GLU A 17 1.16 13.59 7.30
C GLU A 17 1.04 13.02 8.72
N ALA A 18 -0.13 12.51 9.09
CA ALA A 18 -0.35 11.88 10.40
C ALA A 18 0.53 10.62 10.57
N VAL A 19 0.60 9.77 9.56
CA VAL A 19 1.45 8.57 9.57
C VAL A 19 2.93 8.94 9.65
N HIS A 20 3.37 9.97 8.90
CA HIS A 20 4.74 10.47 8.98
C HIS A 20 5.09 10.98 10.38
N ALA A 21 4.20 11.75 11.00
CA ALA A 21 4.41 12.24 12.37
C ALA A 21 4.54 11.08 13.38
N ASP A 22 3.74 10.01 13.21
CA ASP A 22 3.76 8.84 14.08
C ASP A 22 5.07 8.06 13.93
N PHE A 23 5.52 7.72 12.72
CA PHE A 23 6.75 6.94 12.55
C PHE A 23 8.04 7.73 12.74
N SER A 24 8.00 9.05 12.67
CA SER A 24 9.20 9.91 12.92
C SER A 24 9.76 9.73 14.33
N ALA A 25 8.93 9.33 15.29
CA ALA A 25 9.34 9.04 16.67
C ALA A 25 9.91 7.63 16.88
N GLU A 26 9.80 6.74 15.87
CA GLU A 26 10.12 5.30 15.99
C GLU A 26 11.51 4.94 15.43
N GLY A 27 12.32 5.91 15.05
CA GLY A 27 13.67 5.68 14.53
C GLY A 27 13.69 5.02 13.14
N VAL A 28 12.67 5.26 12.33
CA VAL A 28 12.56 4.76 10.96
C VAL A 28 13.72 5.28 10.11
N GLN A 29 14.36 4.38 9.39
CA GLN A 29 15.53 4.62 8.54
C GLN A 29 15.21 4.56 7.04
N SER A 30 14.07 3.99 6.66
CA SER A 30 13.61 3.87 5.28
C SER A 30 12.09 3.81 5.23
N VAL A 31 11.51 4.26 4.14
CA VAL A 31 10.07 4.19 3.86
C VAL A 31 9.86 3.37 2.59
N TRP A 32 8.96 2.40 2.62
CA TRP A 32 8.56 1.61 1.45
C TRP A 32 7.10 1.85 1.13
N SER A 33 6.81 2.37 -0.08
CA SER A 33 5.47 2.57 -0.61
C SER A 33 5.11 1.42 -1.55
N LEU A 34 4.08 0.68 -1.18
CA LEU A 34 3.62 -0.52 -1.89
C LEU A 34 2.66 -0.19 -3.05
N GLY A 35 2.69 1.03 -3.58
CA GLY A 35 1.83 1.47 -4.67
C GLY A 35 0.52 2.09 -4.21
N ASP A 36 -0.25 2.55 -5.18
CA ASP A 36 -1.48 3.32 -5.01
C ASP A 36 -1.28 4.56 -4.12
N THR A 37 -0.19 5.30 -4.39
CA THR A 37 0.06 6.61 -3.79
C THR A 37 -0.91 7.66 -4.33
N VAL A 38 -1.36 7.51 -5.59
CA VAL A 38 -2.28 8.41 -6.28
C VAL A 38 -3.70 7.83 -6.42
N GLY A 39 -4.60 8.63 -6.97
CA GLY A 39 -6.00 8.24 -7.19
C GLY A 39 -6.89 8.45 -5.96
N TYR A 40 -8.20 8.47 -6.16
CA TYR A 40 -9.26 8.72 -5.20
C TYR A 40 -9.23 10.09 -4.51
N GLY A 41 -8.13 10.45 -3.84
CA GLY A 41 -7.99 11.69 -3.07
C GLY A 41 -7.56 12.89 -3.91
N ALA A 42 -7.44 14.04 -3.25
CA ALA A 42 -7.32 15.32 -3.90
C ALA A 42 -5.88 15.88 -4.02
N GLU A 43 -4.88 15.20 -3.45
CA GLU A 43 -3.53 15.75 -3.32
C GLU A 43 -2.43 14.80 -3.84
N PRO A 44 -2.56 14.33 -5.12
CA PRO A 44 -1.63 13.33 -5.65
C PRO A 44 -0.19 13.83 -5.70
N PHE A 45 0.04 15.07 -6.14
CA PHE A 45 1.38 15.63 -6.24
C PHE A 45 2.03 15.81 -4.85
N ALA A 46 1.28 16.33 -3.87
CA ALA A 46 1.81 16.55 -2.53
C ALA A 46 2.20 15.23 -1.84
N CYS A 47 1.40 14.16 -2.00
CA CYS A 47 1.73 12.84 -1.48
C CYS A 47 2.98 12.25 -2.15
N LEU A 48 3.08 12.35 -3.48
CA LEU A 48 4.28 11.91 -4.21
C LEU A 48 5.53 12.67 -3.77
N GLN A 49 5.43 14.01 -3.65
CA GLN A 49 6.53 14.86 -3.23
C GLN A 49 6.98 14.52 -1.81
N MET A 50 6.05 14.38 -0.87
CA MET A 50 6.36 14.05 0.51
C MET A 50 7.09 12.70 0.63
N LEU A 51 6.65 11.68 -0.11
CA LEU A 51 7.35 10.38 -0.11
C LEU A 51 8.71 10.45 -0.81
N ALA A 52 8.86 11.27 -1.86
CA ALA A 52 10.13 11.50 -2.52
C ALA A 52 11.12 12.24 -1.59
N ASP A 53 10.65 13.23 -0.82
CA ASP A 53 11.47 13.95 0.17
C ASP A 53 11.94 13.04 1.32
N LEU A 54 11.26 11.92 1.55
CA LEU A 54 11.63 10.87 2.50
C LEU A 54 12.53 9.78 1.88
N ASP A 55 13.02 9.96 0.65
CA ASP A 55 13.76 8.95 -0.10
C ASP A 55 13.07 7.57 -0.12
N ALA A 56 11.72 7.57 -0.22
CA ALA A 56 10.95 6.33 -0.18
C ALA A 56 11.25 5.42 -1.37
N VAL A 57 11.28 4.12 -1.12
CA VAL A 57 11.25 3.10 -2.17
C VAL A 57 9.82 2.99 -2.68
N PHE A 58 9.62 3.16 -3.99
CA PHE A 58 8.32 3.08 -4.63
C PHE A 58 8.18 1.82 -5.49
N ILE A 59 7.00 1.23 -5.48
CA ILE A 59 6.52 0.35 -6.55
C ILE A 59 5.20 0.89 -7.11
N ALA A 60 4.89 0.54 -8.36
CA ALA A 60 3.61 0.92 -8.97
C ALA A 60 2.48 0.03 -8.46
N GLY A 61 1.37 0.66 -8.05
CA GLY A 61 0.07 0.01 -7.93
C GLY A 61 -0.75 0.18 -9.21
N ASN A 62 -1.98 -0.32 -9.19
CA ASN A 62 -2.86 -0.21 -10.36
C ASN A 62 -3.31 1.24 -10.63
N HIS A 63 -3.30 2.13 -9.64
CA HIS A 63 -3.60 3.54 -9.85
C HIS A 63 -2.43 4.30 -10.50
N GLU A 64 -1.18 4.00 -10.20
CA GLU A 64 -0.04 4.54 -10.95
C GLU A 64 -0.09 4.06 -12.41
N GLN A 65 -0.33 2.77 -12.66
CA GLN A 65 -0.46 2.23 -14.02
C GLN A 65 -1.59 2.93 -14.80
N ALA A 66 -2.76 3.09 -14.19
CA ALA A 66 -3.89 3.79 -14.82
C ALA A 66 -3.66 5.30 -15.00
N ALA A 67 -2.83 5.95 -14.17
CA ALA A 67 -2.39 7.33 -14.41
C ALA A 67 -1.43 7.44 -15.59
N CYS A 68 -0.66 6.39 -15.87
CA CYS A 68 0.20 6.30 -17.05
C CYS A 68 -0.59 6.00 -18.33
N ASP A 69 -1.42 4.98 -18.30
CA ASP A 69 -2.28 4.57 -19.42
C ASP A 69 -3.71 4.40 -18.94
N LEU A 70 -4.62 5.24 -19.43
CA LEU A 70 -6.03 5.17 -19.05
C LEU A 70 -6.71 3.87 -19.49
N ALA A 71 -6.13 3.07 -20.39
CA ALA A 71 -6.62 1.74 -20.71
C ALA A 71 -6.55 0.79 -19.51
N GLU A 72 -5.58 0.98 -18.61
CA GLU A 72 -5.45 0.24 -17.35
C GLU A 72 -6.61 0.52 -16.36
N ALA A 73 -7.38 1.60 -16.57
CA ALA A 73 -8.57 1.90 -15.77
C ALA A 73 -9.84 1.17 -16.22
N ASN A 74 -9.78 0.31 -17.23
CA ASN A 74 -10.96 -0.36 -17.80
C ASN A 74 -11.74 -1.25 -16.80
N GLY A 75 -11.14 -1.66 -15.71
CA GLY A 75 -11.81 -2.40 -14.62
C GLY A 75 -12.32 -1.52 -13.47
N PHE A 76 -12.08 -0.21 -13.53
CA PHE A 76 -12.45 0.69 -12.44
C PHE A 76 -13.95 1.01 -12.44
N ASN A 77 -14.53 1.15 -11.23
CA ASN A 77 -15.86 1.75 -11.13
C ASN A 77 -15.83 3.24 -11.54
N SER A 78 -17.01 3.83 -11.77
CA SER A 78 -17.14 5.18 -12.31
C SER A 78 -16.44 6.25 -11.45
N ALA A 79 -16.48 6.14 -10.11
CA ALA A 79 -15.84 7.08 -9.21
C ALA A 79 -14.30 6.96 -9.28
N ALA A 80 -13.76 5.74 -9.29
CA ALA A 80 -12.34 5.47 -9.45
C ALA A 80 -11.82 5.94 -10.82
N ALA A 81 -12.56 5.62 -11.91
CA ALA A 81 -12.20 6.04 -13.25
C ALA A 81 -12.26 7.57 -13.44
N HIS A 82 -13.18 8.26 -12.78
CA HIS A 82 -13.20 9.72 -12.74
C HIS A 82 -11.99 10.27 -11.97
N ALA A 83 -11.73 9.74 -10.78
CA ALA A 83 -10.63 10.18 -9.94
C ALA A 83 -9.26 9.99 -10.62
N ILE A 84 -9.05 8.89 -11.35
CA ILE A 84 -7.75 8.68 -12.00
C ILE A 84 -7.55 9.60 -13.21
N ARG A 85 -8.61 9.90 -13.99
CA ARG A 85 -8.53 10.94 -15.03
C ARG A 85 -8.19 12.30 -14.44
N TRP A 86 -8.90 12.69 -13.38
CA TRP A 86 -8.63 13.92 -12.65
C TRP A 86 -7.19 13.98 -12.11
N THR A 87 -6.72 12.89 -11.49
CA THR A 87 -5.34 12.75 -11.02
C THR A 87 -4.34 12.99 -12.15
N ARG A 88 -4.54 12.32 -13.29
CA ARG A 88 -3.69 12.46 -14.47
C ARG A 88 -3.61 13.91 -14.97
N ASP A 89 -4.74 14.62 -14.97
CA ASP A 89 -4.81 16.03 -15.40
C ASP A 89 -4.11 16.99 -14.43
N LYS A 90 -3.97 16.59 -13.15
CA LYS A 90 -3.27 17.37 -12.11
C LYS A 90 -1.76 17.14 -12.08
N LEU A 91 -1.28 16.02 -12.60
CA LEU A 91 0.13 15.69 -12.62
C LEU A 91 0.82 16.27 -13.87
N SER A 92 2.03 16.81 -13.69
CA SER A 92 2.87 17.23 -14.80
C SER A 92 3.25 16.06 -15.71
N THR A 93 3.70 16.35 -16.94
CA THR A 93 4.20 15.30 -17.84
C THR A 93 5.38 14.56 -17.22
N ASP A 94 6.31 15.28 -16.60
CA ASP A 94 7.50 14.69 -15.97
C ASP A 94 7.10 13.76 -14.80
N THR A 95 6.17 14.22 -13.95
CA THR A 95 5.67 13.37 -12.84
C THR A 95 5.01 12.10 -13.37
N ARG A 96 4.21 12.21 -14.45
CA ARG A 96 3.60 11.01 -15.07
C ARG A 96 4.64 10.09 -15.67
N THR A 97 5.66 10.61 -16.33
CA THR A 97 6.77 9.81 -16.87
C THR A 97 7.46 9.03 -15.73
N ASN A 98 7.77 9.69 -14.62
CA ASN A 98 8.38 9.03 -13.46
C ASN A 98 7.48 7.92 -12.88
N LEU A 99 6.15 8.13 -12.83
CA LEU A 99 5.21 7.09 -12.39
C LEU A 99 5.21 5.86 -13.32
N CYS A 100 5.36 6.08 -14.65
CA CYS A 100 5.39 5.00 -15.63
C CYS A 100 6.67 4.15 -15.54
N GLU A 101 7.74 4.70 -14.99
CA GLU A 101 9.02 4.00 -14.82
C GLU A 101 9.11 3.22 -13.50
N LEU A 102 8.12 3.37 -12.60
CA LEU A 102 8.10 2.64 -11.33
C LEU A 102 8.02 1.12 -11.56
N PRO A 103 8.83 0.34 -10.84
CA PRO A 103 8.74 -1.11 -10.91
C PRO A 103 7.43 -1.62 -10.29
N VAL A 104 6.83 -2.65 -10.88
CA VAL A 104 5.63 -3.32 -10.30
C VAL A 104 5.96 -4.27 -9.16
N ASN A 105 7.23 -4.68 -9.06
CA ASN A 105 7.77 -5.52 -7.99
C ASN A 105 9.20 -5.08 -7.67
N PHE A 106 9.61 -5.17 -6.41
CA PHE A 106 10.96 -4.80 -6.01
C PHE A 106 11.45 -5.64 -4.80
N SER A 107 12.75 -5.87 -4.72
CA SER A 107 13.41 -6.48 -3.56
C SER A 107 14.37 -5.46 -2.95
N PRO A 108 13.97 -4.73 -1.90
CA PRO A 108 14.79 -3.67 -1.32
C PRO A 108 16.02 -4.21 -0.57
N GLN A 109 15.94 -5.46 -0.12
CA GLN A 109 17.02 -6.16 0.56
C GLN A 109 16.86 -7.69 0.42
N PRO A 110 17.91 -8.49 0.67
CA PRO A 110 17.82 -9.94 0.63
C PRO A 110 16.70 -10.48 1.54
N GLY A 111 15.93 -11.43 1.03
CA GLY A 111 14.85 -12.08 1.78
C GLY A 111 13.53 -11.29 1.87
N VAL A 112 13.48 -10.09 1.28
CA VAL A 112 12.28 -9.23 1.25
C VAL A 112 11.83 -9.00 -0.19
N PHE A 113 10.50 -9.00 -0.39
CA PHE A 113 9.89 -8.73 -1.69
C PHE A 113 8.67 -7.81 -1.55
N LEU A 114 8.54 -6.84 -2.45
CA LEU A 114 7.45 -5.88 -2.51
C LEU A 114 6.64 -6.09 -3.79
N PHE A 115 5.32 -6.07 -3.68
CA PHE A 115 4.38 -6.08 -4.81
C PHE A 115 3.08 -5.40 -4.38
N HIS A 116 2.22 -4.98 -5.32
CA HIS A 116 0.97 -4.30 -4.96
C HIS A 116 -0.20 -5.28 -4.80
N GLY A 117 -0.73 -5.84 -5.87
CA GLY A 117 -1.86 -6.78 -5.85
C GLY A 117 -1.41 -8.24 -5.79
N LEU A 118 -0.94 -8.77 -6.93
CA LEU A 118 -0.23 -10.05 -7.05
C LEU A 118 1.12 -9.81 -7.73
N PRO A 119 2.12 -10.66 -7.50
CA PRO A 119 3.40 -10.53 -8.20
C PRO A 119 3.21 -10.45 -9.72
N GLY A 120 3.61 -9.33 -10.34
CA GLY A 120 3.43 -9.08 -11.78
C GLY A 120 2.01 -8.69 -12.22
N ASN A 121 1.05 -8.59 -11.31
CA ASN A 121 -0.32 -8.17 -11.61
C ASN A 121 -0.86 -7.26 -10.50
N ALA A 122 -0.78 -5.95 -10.69
CA ALA A 122 -1.18 -4.97 -9.69
C ALA A 122 -2.71 -4.95 -9.43
N THR A 123 -3.54 -5.47 -10.33
CA THR A 123 -5.00 -5.51 -10.17
C THR A 123 -5.52 -6.79 -9.50
N GLY A 124 -4.67 -7.78 -9.31
CA GLY A 124 -5.04 -9.06 -8.71
C GLY A 124 -5.24 -8.96 -7.20
N TYR A 125 -6.19 -9.71 -6.66
CA TYR A 125 -6.50 -9.68 -5.22
C TYR A 125 -5.91 -10.90 -4.48
N LEU A 126 -5.12 -10.64 -3.45
CA LEU A 126 -4.65 -11.65 -2.50
C LEU A 126 -5.57 -11.64 -1.28
N ARG A 127 -6.55 -12.57 -1.24
CA ARG A 127 -7.62 -12.57 -0.22
C ARG A 127 -7.93 -13.94 0.38
N THR A 128 -7.37 -15.02 -0.16
CA THR A 128 -7.65 -16.39 0.28
C THR A 128 -6.38 -17.18 0.52
N GLU A 129 -6.44 -18.23 1.34
CA GLU A 129 -5.30 -19.12 1.55
C GLU A 129 -4.82 -19.78 0.25
N GLU A 130 -5.74 -20.03 -0.69
CA GLU A 130 -5.42 -20.57 -2.02
C GLU A 130 -4.59 -19.59 -2.85
N THR A 131 -5.01 -18.32 -2.96
CA THR A 131 -4.21 -17.29 -3.64
C THR A 131 -2.90 -17.03 -2.92
N GLY A 132 -2.89 -17.12 -1.59
CA GLY A 132 -1.66 -17.07 -0.79
C GLY A 132 -0.69 -18.18 -1.14
N GLN A 133 -1.17 -19.42 -1.33
CA GLN A 133 -0.34 -20.55 -1.77
C GLN A 133 0.29 -20.28 -3.14
N MET A 134 -0.50 -19.82 -4.11
CA MET A 134 0.01 -19.47 -5.44
C MET A 134 1.13 -18.41 -5.38
N VAL A 135 0.98 -17.40 -4.51
CA VAL A 135 2.01 -16.37 -4.33
C VAL A 135 3.27 -16.95 -3.68
N PHE A 136 3.13 -17.80 -2.64
CA PHE A 136 4.30 -18.46 -2.04
C PHE A 136 5.05 -19.35 -3.03
N ASP A 137 4.34 -20.09 -3.89
CA ASP A 137 4.95 -20.93 -4.93
C ASP A 137 5.71 -20.06 -5.93
N HIS A 138 5.08 -19.00 -6.45
CA HIS A 138 5.73 -18.03 -7.34
C HIS A 138 7.01 -17.42 -6.72
N LEU A 139 6.94 -17.00 -5.45
CA LEU A 139 8.11 -16.44 -4.76
C LEU A 139 9.21 -17.50 -4.51
N THR A 140 8.84 -18.77 -4.35
CA THR A 140 9.80 -19.86 -4.20
C THR A 140 10.57 -20.10 -5.49
N ASP A 141 9.86 -20.10 -6.62
CA ASP A 141 10.46 -20.26 -7.96
C ASP A 141 11.36 -19.06 -8.31
N ARG A 142 10.99 -17.86 -7.88
CA ARG A 142 11.75 -16.64 -8.12
C ARG A 142 13.03 -16.57 -7.28
N ASP A 143 12.91 -16.71 -5.98
CA ASP A 143 14.02 -16.73 -5.01
C ASP A 143 13.56 -17.41 -3.71
N PRO A 144 14.00 -18.64 -3.43
CA PRO A 144 13.60 -19.39 -2.23
C PRO A 144 14.06 -18.74 -0.92
N ARG A 145 14.95 -17.74 -0.96
CA ARG A 145 15.42 -17.00 0.22
C ARG A 145 14.43 -15.93 0.68
N ILE A 146 13.40 -15.58 -0.11
CA ILE A 146 12.39 -14.61 0.30
C ILE A 146 11.63 -15.16 1.50
N ARG A 147 11.75 -14.48 2.64
CA ARG A 147 11.11 -14.86 3.91
C ARG A 147 9.86 -14.05 4.19
N VAL A 148 9.85 -12.78 3.81
CA VAL A 148 8.71 -11.88 3.97
C VAL A 148 8.47 -11.10 2.70
N ALA A 149 7.20 -10.98 2.32
CA ALA A 149 6.80 -10.10 1.24
C ALA A 149 5.67 -9.19 1.71
N PHE A 150 5.72 -7.93 1.29
CA PHE A 150 4.72 -6.92 1.63
C PHE A 150 3.89 -6.59 0.39
N PHE A 151 2.57 -6.41 0.59
CA PHE A 151 1.63 -6.12 -0.49
C PHE A 151 0.51 -5.16 -0.04
N GLY A 152 -0.16 -4.50 -0.99
CA GLY A 152 -1.23 -3.52 -0.76
C GLY A 152 -2.58 -3.96 -1.35
N HIS A 153 -3.23 -3.05 -2.09
CA HIS A 153 -4.39 -3.24 -2.95
C HIS A 153 -5.71 -3.63 -2.26
N THR A 154 -5.67 -4.46 -1.24
CA THR A 154 -6.90 -4.87 -0.54
C THR A 154 -7.41 -3.82 0.45
N HIS A 155 -6.56 -2.88 0.85
CA HIS A 155 -6.77 -1.88 1.90
C HIS A 155 -7.14 -2.47 3.26
N ARG A 156 -6.82 -3.73 3.48
CA ARG A 156 -7.14 -4.45 4.73
C ARG A 156 -5.85 -5.04 5.30
N PRO A 157 -5.54 -4.75 6.56
CA PRO A 157 -4.42 -5.42 7.22
C PRO A 157 -4.64 -6.92 7.23
N MET A 158 -3.64 -7.72 6.80
CA MET A 158 -3.74 -9.17 6.81
C MET A 158 -2.37 -9.83 6.74
N ILE A 159 -2.30 -11.06 7.23
CA ILE A 159 -1.10 -11.88 7.25
C ILE A 159 -1.40 -13.25 6.66
N PHE A 160 -0.55 -13.69 5.73
CA PHE A 160 -0.48 -15.10 5.33
C PHE A 160 0.83 -15.68 5.84
N THR A 161 0.80 -16.90 6.33
CA THR A 161 2.00 -17.64 6.75
C THR A 161 2.06 -19.00 6.11
N HIS A 162 3.25 -19.39 5.71
CA HIS A 162 3.54 -20.71 5.16
C HIS A 162 4.73 -21.34 5.88
N LEU A 163 4.59 -22.60 6.21
CA LEU A 163 5.65 -23.49 6.65
C LEU A 163 5.70 -24.67 5.67
N THR A 164 6.88 -24.98 5.14
CA THR A 164 7.06 -26.08 4.16
C THR A 164 6.38 -27.38 4.64
N GLY A 165 5.58 -27.97 3.77
CA GLY A 165 4.79 -29.16 4.06
C GLY A 165 3.53 -28.92 4.91
N ARG A 166 3.14 -27.66 5.15
CA ARG A 166 1.91 -27.29 5.82
C ARG A 166 1.07 -26.37 4.94
N PRO A 167 -0.27 -26.42 5.06
CA PRO A 167 -1.15 -25.48 4.37
C PRO A 167 -0.82 -24.03 4.74
N VAL A 168 -1.01 -23.11 3.80
CA VAL A 168 -1.02 -21.68 4.08
C VAL A 168 -2.13 -21.37 5.09
N ARG A 169 -1.88 -20.40 5.96
CA ARG A 169 -2.87 -19.86 6.89
C ARG A 169 -2.95 -18.36 6.73
N MET A 170 -4.17 -17.84 6.75
CA MET A 170 -4.47 -16.42 6.74
C MET A 170 -5.08 -16.02 8.08
N PHE A 171 -4.70 -14.86 8.60
CA PHE A 171 -5.27 -14.30 9.82
C PHE A 171 -5.18 -12.77 9.83
N GLU A 172 -6.05 -12.16 10.62
CA GLU A 172 -5.98 -10.72 10.89
C GLU A 172 -4.78 -10.42 11.80
N PRO A 173 -4.04 -9.33 11.56
CA PRO A 173 -2.88 -9.01 12.38
C PRO A 173 -3.29 -8.61 13.80
N LEU A 174 -2.48 -9.04 14.75
CA LEU A 174 -2.38 -8.47 16.09
C LEU A 174 -1.53 -7.19 16.03
N GLU A 175 -1.35 -6.53 17.17
CA GLU A 175 -0.48 -5.33 17.24
C GLU A 175 0.97 -5.62 16.81
N GLU A 176 1.46 -6.81 17.11
CA GLU A 176 2.84 -7.21 16.80
C GLU A 176 2.92 -8.65 16.26
N LEU A 177 3.80 -8.85 15.29
CA LEU A 177 4.17 -10.16 14.74
C LEU A 177 5.69 -10.33 14.81
N ILE A 178 6.14 -11.43 15.40
CA ILE A 178 7.54 -11.88 15.32
C ILE A 178 7.66 -12.96 14.23
N LEU A 179 8.54 -12.74 13.27
CA LEU A 179 8.78 -13.65 12.15
C LEU A 179 9.52 -14.92 12.65
N ALA A 180 8.79 -16.01 12.82
CA ALA A 180 9.36 -17.27 13.30
C ALA A 180 10.35 -17.88 12.28
N PRO A 181 11.46 -18.50 12.76
CA PRO A 181 12.39 -19.22 11.90
C PRO A 181 11.69 -20.31 11.07
N GLY A 182 12.10 -20.47 9.81
CA GLY A 182 11.57 -21.50 8.92
C GLY A 182 10.19 -21.19 8.32
N ARG A 183 9.51 -20.11 8.76
CA ARG A 183 8.25 -19.66 8.19
C ARG A 183 8.47 -18.55 7.18
N ARG A 184 7.55 -18.46 6.23
CA ARG A 184 7.44 -17.39 5.26
C ARG A 184 6.14 -16.61 5.47
N TYR A 185 6.14 -15.32 5.12
CA TYR A 185 5.04 -14.43 5.40
C TYR A 185 4.72 -13.54 4.19
N LEU A 186 3.40 -13.33 3.94
CA LEU A 186 2.90 -12.25 3.09
C LEU A 186 2.11 -11.33 4.02
N VAL A 187 2.43 -10.03 3.98
CA VAL A 187 1.91 -9.07 4.96
C VAL A 187 1.36 -7.86 4.26
N ASN A 188 0.11 -7.52 4.54
CA ASN A 188 -0.53 -6.29 4.09
C ASN A 188 -0.64 -5.31 5.27
N PRO A 189 -0.12 -4.08 5.16
CA PRO A 189 -0.20 -3.09 6.22
C PRO A 189 -1.61 -2.52 6.43
N GLY A 190 -2.52 -2.72 5.49
CA GLY A 190 -3.74 -1.95 5.35
C GLY A 190 -3.54 -0.76 4.43
N SER A 191 -4.36 0.27 4.56
CA SER A 191 -4.28 1.48 3.73
C SER A 191 -4.05 2.72 4.59
N VAL A 192 -3.14 3.58 4.14
CA VAL A 192 -2.94 4.91 4.73
C VAL A 192 -4.15 5.80 4.43
N GLY A 193 -4.55 5.90 3.16
CA GLY A 193 -5.49 6.92 2.70
C GLY A 193 -6.94 6.50 2.56
N GLN A 194 -7.22 5.19 2.46
CA GLN A 194 -8.60 4.70 2.25
C GLN A 194 -8.79 3.29 2.84
N PRO A 195 -8.78 3.13 4.16
CA PRO A 195 -8.99 1.82 4.81
C PRO A 195 -10.36 1.22 4.46
N ARG A 196 -10.45 -0.13 4.41
CA ARG A 196 -11.67 -0.87 4.04
C ARG A 196 -11.96 -2.03 5.01
N ASN A 197 -11.56 -1.88 6.26
CA ASN A 197 -11.75 -2.87 7.32
C ASN A 197 -12.74 -2.43 8.40
N GLY A 198 -13.49 -1.34 8.17
CA GLY A 198 -14.41 -0.75 9.13
C GLY A 198 -13.76 0.17 10.17
N ASP A 199 -12.44 0.38 10.06
CA ASP A 199 -11.67 1.29 10.90
C ASP A 199 -11.24 2.50 10.04
N PRO A 200 -11.67 3.74 10.35
CA PRO A 200 -11.35 4.92 9.54
C PRO A 200 -9.94 5.48 9.76
N ASN A 201 -9.18 4.95 10.72
CA ASN A 201 -7.81 5.37 10.96
C ASN A 201 -6.89 4.97 9.81
N ALA A 202 -5.81 5.73 9.60
CA ALA A 202 -4.76 5.36 8.66
C ALA A 202 -3.99 4.13 9.18
N HIS A 203 -3.78 3.14 8.31
CA HIS A 203 -3.06 1.92 8.65
C HIS A 203 -1.72 1.86 7.94
N TYR A 204 -0.68 1.49 8.68
CA TYR A 204 0.65 1.18 8.16
C TYR A 204 1.35 0.19 9.09
N LEU A 205 2.57 -0.22 8.79
CA LEU A 205 3.36 -1.03 9.71
C LEU A 205 4.81 -0.56 9.80
N ILE A 206 5.46 -0.91 10.91
CA ILE A 206 6.91 -0.76 11.11
C ILE A 206 7.52 -2.16 11.08
N TYR A 207 8.51 -2.34 10.22
CA TYR A 207 9.27 -3.58 10.08
C TYR A 207 10.70 -3.39 10.57
N ASP A 208 11.08 -4.11 11.62
CA ASP A 208 12.46 -4.26 12.05
C ASP A 208 13.06 -5.52 11.41
N SER A 209 13.92 -5.32 10.41
CA SER A 209 14.53 -6.41 9.66
C SER A 209 15.58 -7.20 10.44
N GLU A 210 16.17 -6.63 11.48
CA GLU A 210 17.19 -7.28 12.31
C GLU A 210 16.54 -8.21 13.34
N GLU A 211 15.48 -7.71 14.00
CA GLU A 211 14.71 -8.51 14.97
C GLU A 211 13.67 -9.41 14.32
N GLY A 212 13.38 -9.21 13.02
CA GLY A 212 12.28 -9.90 12.34
C GLY A 212 10.93 -9.58 12.96
N ARG A 213 10.73 -8.32 13.35
CA ARG A 213 9.53 -7.84 14.05
C ARG A 213 8.71 -6.92 13.15
N ILE A 214 7.40 -7.10 13.16
CA ILE A 214 6.44 -6.23 12.48
C ILE A 214 5.46 -5.69 13.52
N LYS A 215 5.33 -4.36 13.59
CA LYS A 215 4.32 -3.68 14.40
C LYS A 215 3.28 -3.06 13.49
N PHE A 216 2.00 -3.42 13.65
CA PHE A 216 0.88 -2.79 12.95
C PHE A 216 0.44 -1.54 13.69
N ARG A 217 0.27 -0.45 12.94
CA ARG A 217 -0.05 0.88 13.47
C ARG A 217 -1.37 1.37 12.92
N LYS A 218 -2.12 2.07 13.76
CA LYS A 218 -3.37 2.75 13.45
C LYS A 218 -3.25 4.18 13.91
N VAL A 219 -3.39 5.12 13.00
CA VAL A 219 -3.15 6.53 13.28
C VAL A 219 -4.40 7.34 12.95
N PRO A 220 -5.00 8.04 13.93
CA PRO A 220 -6.06 8.97 13.65
C PRO A 220 -5.53 10.16 12.85
N TYR A 221 -6.32 10.66 11.90
CA TYR A 221 -5.98 11.82 11.09
C TYR A 221 -7.21 12.72 10.91
N ASP A 222 -7.02 13.90 10.35
CA ASP A 222 -8.12 14.84 10.06
C ASP A 222 -8.93 14.39 8.82
N ILE A 223 -9.89 13.49 9.08
CA ILE A 223 -10.81 12.95 8.06
C ILE A 223 -11.65 14.07 7.47
N GLY A 224 -12.08 15.05 8.29
CA GLY A 224 -12.91 16.18 7.83
C GLY A 224 -12.19 16.98 6.75
N THR A 225 -10.94 17.36 7.00
CA THR A 225 -10.10 18.06 6.00
C THR A 225 -9.91 17.22 4.74
N ALA A 226 -9.66 15.92 4.85
CA ALA A 226 -9.52 15.06 3.67
C ALA A 226 -10.82 15.00 2.85
N GLN A 227 -11.97 14.88 3.50
CA GLN A 227 -13.29 14.89 2.86
C GLN A 227 -13.57 16.22 2.14
N GLU A 228 -13.33 17.34 2.81
CA GLU A 228 -13.51 18.68 2.23
C GLU A 228 -12.65 18.88 0.97
N ARG A 229 -11.38 18.48 1.00
CA ARG A 229 -10.46 18.56 -0.15
C ARG A 229 -10.96 17.74 -1.34
N ILE A 230 -11.47 16.52 -1.11
CA ILE A 230 -12.08 15.68 -2.15
C ILE A 230 -13.28 16.40 -2.79
N LEU A 231 -14.18 16.98 -1.99
CA LEU A 231 -15.36 17.69 -2.48
C LEU A 231 -14.99 18.99 -3.24
N GLN A 232 -14.05 19.76 -2.72
CA GLN A 232 -13.55 21.00 -3.36
C GLN A 232 -12.85 20.71 -4.70
N ALA A 233 -12.22 19.56 -4.83
CA ALA A 233 -11.61 19.10 -6.08
C ALA A 233 -12.64 18.65 -7.14
N GLY A 234 -13.94 18.60 -6.81
CA GLY A 234 -14.99 18.10 -7.70
C GLY A 234 -14.98 16.60 -7.91
N LEU A 235 -14.30 15.87 -7.04
CA LEU A 235 -14.30 14.39 -7.03
C LEU A 235 -15.63 13.85 -6.45
N SER A 236 -15.89 12.56 -6.69
CA SER A 236 -17.16 11.96 -6.26
C SER A 236 -17.37 12.06 -4.75
N PRO A 237 -18.54 12.56 -4.28
CA PRO A 237 -18.86 12.60 -2.85
C PRO A 237 -18.78 11.24 -2.15
N SER A 238 -18.97 10.14 -2.88
CA SER A 238 -18.81 8.80 -2.34
C SER A 238 -17.38 8.49 -1.88
N LEU A 239 -16.36 9.11 -2.52
CA LEU A 239 -14.96 8.96 -2.13
C LEU A 239 -14.67 9.69 -0.81
N ALA A 240 -15.33 10.82 -0.56
CA ALA A 240 -15.24 11.53 0.70
C ALA A 240 -16.00 10.76 1.82
N ALA A 241 -17.26 10.38 1.56
CA ALA A 241 -18.11 9.77 2.57
C ALA A 241 -17.54 8.46 3.16
N ARG A 242 -16.86 7.65 2.32
CA ARG A 242 -16.32 6.36 2.75
C ARG A 242 -15.14 6.47 3.73
N LEU A 243 -14.41 7.59 3.76
CA LEU A 243 -13.26 7.78 4.65
C LEU A 243 -13.65 7.66 6.14
N SER A 244 -14.76 8.27 6.54
CA SER A 244 -15.25 8.20 7.93
C SER A 244 -15.86 6.85 8.30
N GLN A 245 -16.10 5.99 7.32
CA GLN A 245 -16.68 4.66 7.53
C GLN A 245 -15.64 3.54 7.49
N GLY A 246 -14.46 3.81 6.95
CA GLY A 246 -13.42 2.81 6.75
C GLY A 246 -13.82 1.72 5.73
N ILE A 247 -14.48 2.10 4.60
CA ILE A 247 -15.02 1.18 3.59
C ILE A 247 -14.57 1.51 2.17
#